data_6671b081d03012ab7d4efb1714217ea0
#
_entry.id   6671b081d03012ab7d4efb1714217ea0
#
_cell.length_a   1.000
_cell.length_b   1.000
_cell.length_c   1.000
_cell.angle_alpha   90.00
_cell.angle_beta   90.00
_cell.angle_gamma   90.00
#
_symmetry.space_group_name_H-M   'P 1'
#
loop_
_entity.id
_entity.type
_entity.pdbx_description
1 polymer ?
#
loop_
_entity_poly.entity_id
_entity_poly.type
_entity_poly.pdbx_seq_one_letter_code
_entity_poly.pdbx_strand_id
1 'polypeptide(L)'
;MNNESKKKESILRNNAVQTIIASLLCIVIGLLIGYLVLLIINPAGAAGAITAIIKNYFYYPSQKAMMKYMGTTLVKASALLMCSLSVLFAYKVGLFNIGAAGQYVVGAGASLYFALKLGMPWYVCMIAAIVIAALVGGISGALK
;
A
#
# COMPACT_ATOMS: atom_id res chain seq x y z
N MET A 1 40.54 7.19 15.19
CA MET A 1 39.12 7.09 14.88
C MET A 1 39.01 6.83 13.39
N ASN A 2 38.59 5.61 13.02
CA ASN A 2 38.82 4.99 11.70
C ASN A 2 37.91 5.66 10.61
N ASN A 3 38.43 5.84 9.40
CA ASN A 3 37.69 6.44 8.25
C ASN A 3 36.35 5.74 7.95
N GLU A 4 36.22 4.46 8.30
CA GLU A 4 35.00 3.69 8.15
C GLU A 4 33.89 4.12 9.13
N SER A 5 34.22 4.53 10.36
CA SER A 5 33.23 5.01 11.31
C SER A 5 32.63 6.35 10.88
N LYS A 6 33.46 7.26 10.37
CA LYS A 6 33.02 8.56 9.82
C LYS A 6 32.13 8.40 8.58
N LYS A 7 32.44 7.40 7.72
CA LYS A 7 31.63 7.10 6.54
C LYS A 7 30.27 6.49 6.92
N LYS A 8 30.22 5.63 7.93
CA LYS A 8 28.95 5.08 8.48
C LYS A 8 28.08 6.16 9.12
N GLU A 9 28.65 7.05 9.91
CA GLU A 9 27.91 8.18 10.50
C GLU A 9 27.36 9.15 9.45
N SER A 10 28.13 9.41 8.39
CA SER A 10 27.68 10.25 7.27
C SER A 10 26.50 9.61 6.49
N ILE A 11 26.52 8.29 6.30
CA ILE A 11 25.45 7.56 5.61
C ILE A 11 24.17 7.53 6.47
N LEU A 12 24.31 7.26 7.77
CA LEU A 12 23.18 7.25 8.72
C LEU A 12 22.56 8.63 8.95
N ARG A 13 23.28 9.71 8.67
CA ARG A 13 22.81 11.09 8.77
C ARG A 13 22.08 11.60 7.52
N ASN A 14 22.06 10.79 6.46
CA ASN A 14 21.31 11.11 5.26
C ASN A 14 19.81 10.85 5.49
N ASN A 15 18.97 11.90 5.33
CA ASN A 15 17.52 11.83 5.54
C ASN A 15 16.85 10.71 4.74
N ALA A 16 17.30 10.43 3.51
CA ALA A 16 16.78 9.34 2.70
C ALA A 16 17.05 7.97 3.31
N VAL A 17 18.25 7.75 3.84
CA VAL A 17 18.66 6.49 4.50
C VAL A 17 17.88 6.31 5.80
N GLN A 18 17.73 7.36 6.59
CA GLN A 18 16.93 7.32 7.82
C GLN A 18 15.47 6.94 7.54
N THR A 19 14.88 7.50 6.49
CA THR A 19 13.50 7.19 6.09
C THR A 19 13.36 5.72 5.68
N ILE A 20 14.30 5.18 4.91
CA ILE A 20 14.31 3.78 4.51
C ILE A 20 14.44 2.86 5.74
N ILE A 21 15.39 3.15 6.64
CA ILE A 21 15.59 2.37 7.86
C ILE A 21 14.33 2.42 8.74
N ALA A 22 13.75 3.60 8.94
CA ALA A 22 12.52 3.76 9.70
C ALA A 22 11.36 2.93 9.12
N SER A 23 11.19 2.95 7.79
CA SER A 23 10.17 2.16 7.10
C SER A 23 10.38 0.66 7.30
N LEU A 24 11.62 0.18 7.17
CA LEU A 24 11.95 -1.23 7.40
C LEU A 24 11.71 -1.64 8.86
N LEU A 25 12.09 -0.79 9.83
CA LEU A 25 11.83 -1.03 11.25
C LEU A 25 10.31 -1.09 11.54
N CYS A 26 9.52 -0.20 10.96
CA CYS A 26 8.06 -0.23 11.09
C CYS A 26 7.47 -1.56 10.57
N ILE A 27 7.95 -2.06 9.43
CA ILE A 27 7.51 -3.36 8.89
C ILE A 27 7.85 -4.49 9.86
N VAL A 28 9.09 -4.54 10.37
CA VAL A 28 9.54 -5.58 11.31
C VAL A 28 8.73 -5.53 12.60
N ILE A 29 8.54 -4.34 13.18
CA ILE A 29 7.74 -4.14 14.39
C ILE A 29 6.28 -4.56 14.16
N GLY A 30 5.68 -4.19 13.02
CA GLY A 30 4.33 -4.60 12.66
C GLY A 30 4.19 -6.12 12.54
N LEU A 31 5.16 -6.80 11.93
CA LEU A 31 5.18 -8.27 11.85
C LEU A 31 5.34 -8.92 13.23
N LEU A 32 6.18 -8.35 14.11
CA LEU A 32 6.34 -8.84 15.48
C LEU A 32 5.06 -8.71 16.30
N ILE A 33 4.40 -7.54 16.24
CA ILE A 33 3.11 -7.33 16.91
C ILE A 33 2.06 -8.28 16.36
N GLY A 34 1.96 -8.42 15.03
CA GLY A 34 1.05 -9.37 14.39
C GLY A 34 1.32 -10.82 14.83
N TYR A 35 2.58 -11.21 14.97
CA TYR A 35 2.96 -12.53 15.47
C TYR A 35 2.54 -12.74 16.93
N LEU A 36 2.74 -11.74 17.80
CA LEU A 36 2.31 -11.81 19.20
C LEU A 36 0.79 -11.97 19.30
N VAL A 37 0.02 -11.25 18.48
CA VAL A 37 -1.44 -11.40 18.42
C VAL A 37 -1.82 -12.81 17.96
N LEU A 38 -1.15 -13.35 16.94
CA LEU A 38 -1.38 -14.72 16.47
C LEU A 38 -1.05 -15.77 17.54
N LEU A 39 0.01 -15.56 18.33
CA LEU A 39 0.35 -16.44 19.46
C LEU A 39 -0.75 -16.48 20.52
N ILE A 40 -1.43 -15.37 20.76
CA ILE A 40 -2.54 -15.30 21.72
C ILE A 40 -3.77 -16.03 21.19
N ILE A 41 -4.09 -15.85 19.88
CA ILE A 41 -5.30 -16.40 19.26
C ILE A 41 -5.14 -17.90 18.94
N ASN A 42 -4.00 -18.28 18.35
CA ASN A 42 -3.71 -19.65 17.93
C ASN A 42 -2.21 -19.97 18.00
N PRO A 43 -1.71 -20.37 19.17
CA PRO A 43 -0.29 -20.65 19.38
C PRO A 43 0.29 -21.71 18.43
N ALA A 44 -0.50 -22.75 18.15
CA ALA A 44 -0.08 -23.86 17.29
C ALA A 44 0.07 -23.44 15.81
N GLY A 45 -0.71 -22.48 15.37
CA GLY A 45 -0.71 -21.98 13.97
C GLY A 45 0.22 -20.79 13.71
N ALA A 46 0.63 -20.08 14.75
CA ALA A 46 1.36 -18.81 14.65
C ALA A 46 2.68 -18.92 13.86
N ALA A 47 3.49 -19.92 14.17
CA ALA A 47 4.76 -20.17 13.48
C ALA A 47 4.53 -20.55 12.00
N GLY A 48 3.48 -21.33 11.71
CA GLY A 48 3.07 -21.67 10.36
C GLY A 48 2.62 -20.45 9.55
N ALA A 49 1.89 -19.53 10.16
CA ALA A 49 1.41 -18.31 9.52
C ALA A 49 2.58 -17.39 9.09
N ILE A 50 3.54 -17.13 9.97
CA ILE A 50 4.73 -16.33 9.62
C ILE A 50 5.56 -17.03 8.54
N THR A 51 5.76 -18.33 8.67
CA THR A 51 6.47 -19.10 7.65
C THR A 51 5.76 -19.04 6.29
N ALA A 52 4.43 -19.10 6.27
CA ALA A 52 3.64 -18.96 5.06
C ALA A 52 3.78 -17.56 4.44
N ILE A 53 3.77 -16.48 5.24
CA ILE A 53 3.96 -15.11 4.76
C ILE A 53 5.33 -14.97 4.08
N ILE A 54 6.40 -15.43 4.73
CA ILE A 54 7.77 -15.32 4.20
C ILE A 54 7.96 -16.21 2.97
N LYS A 55 7.52 -17.48 3.05
CA LYS A 55 7.65 -18.42 1.94
C LYS A 55 6.81 -18.02 0.74
N ASN A 56 5.63 -17.45 0.94
CA ASN A 56 4.76 -17.01 -0.15
C ASN A 56 5.39 -15.93 -1.03
N TYR A 57 6.42 -15.24 -0.56
CA TYR A 57 7.17 -14.27 -1.35
C TYR A 57 8.23 -14.92 -2.26
N PHE A 58 8.82 -16.04 -1.82
CA PHE A 58 9.95 -16.68 -2.49
C PHE A 58 9.66 -18.06 -3.08
N TYR A 59 8.62 -18.75 -2.62
CA TYR A 59 8.37 -20.13 -2.96
C TYR A 59 6.96 -20.32 -3.50
N TYR A 60 6.88 -20.62 -4.81
CA TYR A 60 5.63 -20.93 -5.49
C TYR A 60 5.68 -22.35 -6.07
N PRO A 61 4.59 -23.11 -5.96
CA PRO A 61 4.56 -24.50 -6.45
C PRO A 61 4.62 -24.60 -7.99
N SER A 62 4.40 -23.50 -8.71
CA SER A 62 4.44 -23.47 -10.16
C SER A 62 4.73 -22.07 -10.68
N GLN A 63 5.38 -21.98 -11.85
CA GLN A 63 5.70 -20.70 -12.51
C GLN A 63 4.44 -19.90 -12.88
N LYS A 64 3.35 -20.59 -13.25
CA LYS A 64 2.05 -19.92 -13.49
C LYS A 64 1.46 -19.32 -12.21
N ALA A 65 1.57 -20.00 -11.08
CA ALA A 65 1.14 -19.49 -9.78
C ALA A 65 1.97 -18.27 -9.36
N MET A 66 3.29 -18.32 -9.53
CA MET A 66 4.20 -17.21 -9.28
C MET A 66 3.79 -15.95 -10.06
N MET A 67 3.60 -16.07 -11.39
CA MET A 67 3.18 -14.95 -12.25
C MET A 67 1.83 -14.36 -11.80
N LYS A 68 0.86 -15.21 -11.47
CA LYS A 68 -0.46 -14.79 -11.00
C LYS A 68 -0.38 -14.04 -9.68
N TYR A 69 0.33 -14.56 -8.70
CA TYR A 69 0.43 -13.94 -7.37
C TYR A 69 1.29 -12.66 -7.40
N MET A 70 2.39 -12.64 -8.15
CA MET A 70 3.16 -11.42 -8.37
C MET A 70 2.34 -10.34 -9.07
N GLY A 71 1.60 -10.69 -10.13
CA GLY A 71 0.71 -9.75 -10.80
C GLY A 71 -0.36 -9.18 -9.85
N THR A 72 -0.99 -10.05 -9.05
CA THR A 72 -1.98 -9.61 -8.04
C THR A 72 -1.35 -8.69 -6.99
N THR A 73 -0.14 -8.98 -6.54
CA THR A 73 0.60 -8.15 -5.58
C THR A 73 0.91 -6.78 -6.17
N LEU A 74 1.37 -6.72 -7.42
CA LEU A 74 1.66 -5.46 -8.13
C LEU A 74 0.40 -4.60 -8.29
N VAL A 75 -0.74 -5.21 -8.66
CA VAL A 75 -2.02 -4.49 -8.77
C VAL A 75 -2.44 -3.89 -7.42
N LYS A 76 -2.37 -4.67 -6.34
CA LYS A 76 -2.69 -4.17 -4.99
C LYS A 76 -1.70 -3.10 -4.52
N ALA A 77 -0.41 -3.30 -4.78
CA ALA A 77 0.63 -2.35 -4.42
C ALA A 77 0.46 -1.01 -5.16
N SER A 78 0.08 -1.04 -6.45
CA SER A 78 -0.16 0.19 -7.22
C SER A 78 -1.33 1.00 -6.66
N ALA A 79 -2.42 0.34 -6.25
CA ALA A 79 -3.56 1.01 -5.62
C ALA A 79 -3.16 1.69 -4.29
N LEU A 80 -2.42 0.98 -3.43
CA LEU A 80 -1.90 1.53 -2.17
C LEU A 80 -0.93 2.69 -2.41
N LEU A 81 -0.08 2.58 -3.43
CA LEU A 81 0.88 3.63 -3.80
C LEU A 81 0.15 4.90 -4.24
N MET A 82 -0.89 4.79 -5.06
CA MET A 82 -1.70 5.93 -5.48
C MET A 82 -2.41 6.61 -4.31
N CYS A 83 -2.99 5.84 -3.38
CA CYS A 83 -3.58 6.37 -2.15
C CYS A 83 -2.52 7.09 -1.29
N SER A 84 -1.33 6.50 -1.13
CA SER A 84 -0.23 7.08 -0.36
C SER A 84 0.27 8.38 -0.97
N LEU A 85 0.39 8.46 -2.31
CA LEU A 85 0.75 9.68 -3.02
C LEU A 85 -0.31 10.78 -2.84
N SER A 86 -1.59 10.44 -2.86
CA SER A 86 -2.69 11.39 -2.60
C SER A 86 -2.60 11.98 -1.19
N VAL A 87 -2.33 11.15 -0.19
CA VAL A 87 -2.13 11.61 1.21
C VAL A 87 -0.88 12.47 1.34
N LEU A 88 0.23 12.04 0.72
CA LEU A 88 1.51 12.78 0.75
C LEU A 88 1.38 14.15 0.08
N PHE A 89 0.69 14.23 -1.07
CA PHE A 89 0.45 15.49 -1.76
C PHE A 89 -0.38 16.45 -0.89
N ALA A 90 -1.46 15.96 -0.30
CA ALA A 90 -2.29 16.75 0.61
C ALA A 90 -1.47 17.27 1.81
N TYR A 91 -0.64 16.43 2.40
CA TYR A 91 0.24 16.82 3.51
C TYR A 91 1.24 17.91 3.11
N LYS A 92 1.80 17.84 1.90
CA LYS A 92 2.73 18.85 1.36
C LYS A 92 2.11 20.24 1.21
N VAL A 93 0.81 20.32 0.94
CA VAL A 93 0.07 21.60 0.84
C VAL A 93 -0.61 22.01 2.16
N GLY A 94 -0.26 21.36 3.28
CA GLY A 94 -0.79 21.69 4.60
C GLY A 94 -2.19 21.14 4.89
N LEU A 95 -2.69 20.23 4.05
CA LEU A 95 -3.97 19.56 4.21
C LEU A 95 -3.77 18.11 4.65
N PHE A 96 -4.80 17.54 5.29
CA PHE A 96 -4.77 16.12 5.66
C PHE A 96 -5.88 15.36 4.95
N ASN A 97 -5.53 14.49 4.00
CA ASN A 97 -6.49 13.72 3.23
C ASN A 97 -6.80 12.37 3.90
N ILE A 98 -7.76 12.37 4.83
CA ILE A 98 -8.29 11.14 5.44
C ILE A 98 -9.16 10.36 4.45
N GLY A 99 -9.67 11.03 3.41
CA GLY A 99 -10.63 10.47 2.45
C GLY A 99 -10.04 9.67 1.29
N ALA A 100 -8.70 9.54 1.17
CA ALA A 100 -8.06 8.92 0.01
C ALA A 100 -8.56 7.49 -0.26
N ALA A 101 -8.73 6.66 0.77
CA ALA A 101 -9.26 5.31 0.64
C ALA A 101 -10.74 5.32 0.20
N GLY A 102 -11.56 6.23 0.72
CA GLY A 102 -12.96 6.42 0.33
C GLY A 102 -13.09 6.86 -1.13
N GLN A 103 -12.26 7.82 -1.56
CA GLN A 103 -12.19 8.27 -2.96
C GLN A 103 -11.84 7.13 -3.91
N TYR A 104 -10.89 6.28 -3.53
CA TYR A 104 -10.53 5.08 -4.28
C TYR A 104 -11.71 4.10 -4.42
N VAL A 105 -12.40 3.80 -3.31
CA VAL A 105 -13.56 2.88 -3.30
C VAL A 105 -14.70 3.41 -4.16
N VAL A 106 -15.01 4.70 -4.08
CA VAL A 106 -16.06 5.33 -4.88
C VAL A 106 -15.71 5.33 -6.36
N GLY A 107 -14.46 5.65 -6.73
CA GLY A 107 -13.98 5.57 -8.10
C GLY A 107 -14.05 4.14 -8.67
N ALA A 108 -13.61 3.15 -7.88
CA ALA A 108 -13.71 1.75 -8.27
C ALA A 108 -15.18 1.30 -8.43
N GLY A 109 -16.06 1.68 -7.51
CA GLY A 109 -17.50 1.40 -7.59
C GLY A 109 -18.13 2.01 -8.84
N ALA A 110 -17.81 3.25 -9.17
CA ALA A 110 -18.25 3.91 -10.39
C ALA A 110 -17.78 3.14 -11.63
N SER A 111 -16.49 2.80 -11.71
CA SER A 111 -15.94 2.02 -12.82
C SER A 111 -16.67 0.70 -13.02
N LEU A 112 -16.92 -0.04 -11.94
CA LEU A 112 -17.66 -1.30 -11.97
C LEU A 112 -19.11 -1.11 -12.43
N TYR A 113 -19.78 -0.07 -11.96
CA TYR A 113 -21.16 0.23 -12.37
C TYR A 113 -21.24 0.49 -13.88
N PHE A 114 -20.36 1.34 -14.42
CA PHE A 114 -20.31 1.65 -15.86
C PHE A 114 -19.97 0.40 -16.69
N ALA A 115 -19.06 -0.44 -16.22
CA ALA A 115 -18.67 -1.66 -16.90
C ALA A 115 -19.78 -2.72 -16.89
N LEU A 116 -20.34 -3.02 -15.71
CA LEU A 116 -21.25 -4.17 -15.52
C LEU A 116 -22.71 -3.81 -15.85
N LYS A 117 -23.16 -2.61 -15.50
CA LYS A 117 -24.56 -2.19 -15.70
C LYS A 117 -24.80 -1.57 -17.08
N LEU A 118 -23.85 -0.77 -17.55
CA LEU A 118 -23.99 -0.03 -18.80
C LEU A 118 -23.20 -0.65 -19.97
N GLY A 119 -22.38 -1.69 -19.71
CA GLY A 119 -21.58 -2.36 -20.75
C GLY A 119 -20.58 -1.44 -21.44
N MET A 120 -20.13 -0.37 -20.76
CA MET A 120 -19.25 0.62 -21.36
C MET A 120 -17.82 0.08 -21.54
N PRO A 121 -17.10 0.55 -22.56
CA PRO A 121 -15.71 0.14 -22.78
C PRO A 121 -14.80 0.66 -21.66
N TRP A 122 -13.67 0.00 -21.45
CA TRP A 122 -12.75 0.23 -20.33
C TRP A 122 -12.30 1.69 -20.17
N TYR A 123 -12.08 2.42 -21.27
CA TYR A 123 -11.66 3.83 -21.23
C TYR A 123 -12.75 4.76 -20.69
N VAL A 124 -14.02 4.50 -20.98
CA VAL A 124 -15.17 5.24 -20.41
C VAL A 124 -15.27 4.97 -18.92
N CYS A 125 -15.11 3.71 -18.50
CA CYS A 125 -15.11 3.31 -17.09
C CYS A 125 -13.97 4.01 -16.33
N MET A 126 -12.79 4.13 -16.94
CA MET A 126 -11.64 4.82 -16.35
C MET A 126 -11.92 6.33 -16.18
N ILE A 127 -12.44 7.00 -17.21
CA ILE A 127 -12.77 8.42 -17.13
C ILE A 127 -13.86 8.66 -16.07
N ALA A 128 -14.90 7.84 -16.04
CA ALA A 128 -15.95 7.92 -15.04
C ALA A 128 -15.41 7.77 -13.61
N ALA A 129 -14.52 6.80 -13.39
CA ALA A 129 -13.86 6.60 -12.11
C ALA A 129 -13.07 7.84 -11.66
N ILE A 130 -12.29 8.44 -12.56
CA ILE A 130 -11.48 9.64 -12.29
C ILE A 130 -12.39 10.82 -11.93
N VAL A 131 -13.42 11.09 -12.74
CA VAL A 131 -14.34 12.23 -12.54
C VAL A 131 -15.09 12.09 -11.21
N ILE A 132 -15.65 10.92 -10.94
CA ILE A 132 -16.46 10.70 -9.73
C ILE A 132 -15.57 10.73 -8.48
N ALA A 133 -14.39 10.12 -8.51
CA ALA A 133 -13.44 10.20 -7.40
C ALA A 133 -12.98 11.65 -7.15
N ALA A 134 -12.74 12.43 -8.21
CA ALA A 134 -12.37 13.84 -8.09
C ALA A 134 -13.49 14.70 -7.51
N LEU A 135 -14.73 14.49 -7.91
CA LEU A 135 -15.89 15.18 -7.34
C LEU A 135 -16.04 14.90 -5.84
N VAL A 136 -15.98 13.63 -5.45
CA VAL A 136 -16.03 13.25 -4.02
C VAL A 136 -14.86 13.83 -3.24
N GLY A 137 -13.66 13.84 -3.83
CA GLY A 137 -12.48 14.46 -3.25
C GLY A 137 -12.64 15.98 -3.10
N GLY A 138 -13.19 16.66 -4.11
CA GLY A 138 -13.47 18.09 -4.09
C GLY A 138 -14.50 18.48 -3.03
N ILE A 139 -15.61 17.73 -2.94
CA ILE A 139 -16.65 17.96 -1.92
C ILE A 139 -16.07 17.77 -0.51
N SER A 140 -15.35 16.67 -0.28
CA SER A 140 -14.73 16.41 1.03
C SER A 140 -13.64 17.42 1.40
N GLY A 141 -12.96 18.00 0.42
CA GLY A 141 -12.01 19.08 0.59
C GLY A 141 -12.66 20.45 0.90
N ALA A 142 -13.80 20.72 0.27
CA ALA A 142 -14.56 21.96 0.49
C ALA A 142 -15.29 22.02 1.85
N LEU A 143 -15.54 20.87 2.46
CA LEU A 143 -16.19 20.76 3.77
C LEU A 143 -15.22 20.91 4.96
N LYS A 144 -13.92 21.07 4.71
CA LYS A 144 -12.87 21.31 5.72
C LYS A 144 -12.56 22.78 5.87
#